data_346757bd18873406985697d37fddc1e5
#
_entry.id   346757bd18873406985697d37fddc1e5
#
_cell.length_a   1.000
_cell.length_b   1.000
_cell.length_c   1.000
_cell.angle_alpha   90.00
_cell.angle_beta   90.00
_cell.angle_gamma   90.00
#
_symmetry.space_group_name_H-M   'P 1'
#
loop_
_entity.id
_entity.type
_entity.pdbx_description
1 polymer ?
#
loop_
_entity_poly.entity_id
_entity_poly.type
_entity_poly.pdbx_seq_one_letter_code
_entity_poly.pdbx_strand_id
1 'polypeptide(L)'
;MKFRLTAFAAIAALGMAITPAESKTFRWAFQGDLQTMDPHGLFETMTLGFQRNIYEGLVIRNEKMEMVGALAESWQNIEPTVWRFNLRKGVKFHNGSSLGSDDVAFSVKRLSTEGSDMKVVAALIKETRIVDEHTIDLVTPAPNPILPLQLEIFYIMDKQWAEKHKALEATNVKGGDEGNYANLNANGTGPFMLGARQSGVKTELVINPNYWGSVKGNITKAVFTPIAQDATRVAALISGNVHMAYPVPVQDWKRLDDAKGVKPLAGPEARTIFLGFDQLRDELLYSNIKGKNPFKDLRVRQAFIKAINIDAIKKKVMRGASVPAGLMVAPQINGFNSALNDRPSYDPKGAKKLLADAGYPDGFEVTMDCPNNRYVNDERICQASAAMLAKIGIKVTLLAQPKSKYFGKVLAQNNYDTSFFLLGWTPSTFDSHNPISSLMACRGGPDKLGAFNLGGYCNPRINELAASIQSETNQEKRQNMIDEAFKIHKDEVGHIPLHQQPLSWGISEKVDLIQRPDNVLDLRYVNVN
;
A
#
# COMPACT_ATOMS: atom_id res chain seq x y z
N MET A 1 -12.74 -41.59 83.81
CA MET A 1 -13.27 -41.40 82.40
C MET A 1 -12.94 -40.00 81.93
N LYS A 2 -11.95 -39.85 81.03
CA LYS A 2 -11.57 -38.55 80.48
C LYS A 2 -11.88 -38.60 78.99
N PHE A 3 -12.87 -37.81 78.56
CA PHE A 3 -13.21 -37.60 77.11
C PHE A 3 -12.22 -36.59 76.51
N ARG A 4 -11.56 -37.00 75.42
CA ARG A 4 -10.76 -36.11 74.58
C ARG A 4 -11.61 -35.68 73.41
N LEU A 5 -11.90 -34.39 73.30
CA LEU A 5 -12.46 -33.77 72.11
C LEU A 5 -11.35 -33.55 71.07
N THR A 6 -11.51 -34.16 69.92
CA THR A 6 -10.68 -33.92 68.73
C THR A 6 -11.36 -32.86 67.85
N ALA A 7 -10.75 -31.69 67.68
CA ALA A 7 -11.22 -30.64 66.79
C ALA A 7 -10.79 -30.95 65.34
N PHE A 8 -11.75 -31.11 64.42
CA PHE A 8 -11.48 -31.18 62.99
C PHE A 8 -11.42 -29.74 62.43
N ALA A 9 -10.26 -29.30 61.93
CA ALA A 9 -10.10 -28.07 61.18
C ALA A 9 -10.46 -28.33 59.70
N ALA A 10 -11.56 -27.78 59.24
CA ALA A 10 -11.95 -27.80 57.82
C ALA A 10 -11.16 -26.70 57.06
N ILE A 11 -10.22 -27.12 56.23
CA ILE A 11 -9.55 -26.21 55.27
C ILE A 11 -10.51 -26.01 54.08
N ALA A 12 -11.11 -24.82 54.00
CA ALA A 12 -11.87 -24.40 52.86
C ALA A 12 -10.87 -23.98 51.76
N ALA A 13 -10.64 -24.85 50.78
CA ALA A 13 -9.94 -24.50 49.56
C ALA A 13 -10.81 -23.59 48.71
N LEU A 14 -10.51 -22.27 48.68
CA LEU A 14 -11.06 -21.34 47.71
C LEU A 14 -10.50 -21.69 46.31
N GLY A 15 -11.23 -22.52 45.58
CA GLY A 15 -10.99 -22.70 44.16
C GLY A 15 -11.32 -21.41 43.43
N MET A 16 -10.30 -20.60 43.05
CA MET A 16 -10.50 -19.58 42.04
C MET A 16 -10.95 -20.27 40.75
N ALA A 17 -12.23 -20.19 40.46
CA ALA A 17 -12.77 -20.53 39.15
C ALA A 17 -12.17 -19.55 38.14
N ILE A 18 -11.14 -19.98 37.42
CA ILE A 18 -10.66 -19.30 36.22
C ILE A 18 -11.79 -19.47 35.20
N THR A 19 -12.72 -18.50 35.14
CA THR A 19 -13.65 -18.42 34.04
C THR A 19 -12.82 -18.27 32.76
N PRO A 20 -12.94 -19.17 31.76
CA PRO A 20 -12.27 -18.99 30.49
C PRO A 20 -12.70 -17.65 29.94
N ALA A 21 -11.74 -16.77 29.64
CA ALA A 21 -12.03 -15.49 29.00
C ALA A 21 -12.83 -15.79 27.72
N GLU A 22 -14.01 -15.18 27.63
CA GLU A 22 -14.90 -15.39 26.48
C GLU A 22 -14.13 -15.08 25.18
N SER A 23 -14.05 -16.05 24.28
CA SER A 23 -13.28 -15.91 23.05
C SER A 23 -13.90 -14.84 22.16
N LYS A 24 -13.33 -13.65 22.13
CA LYS A 24 -13.80 -12.55 21.28
C LYS A 24 -13.31 -12.75 19.85
N THR A 25 -14.24 -13.01 18.96
CA THR A 25 -13.98 -13.25 17.54
C THR A 25 -14.27 -12.00 16.71
N PHE A 26 -13.28 -11.48 16.00
CA PHE A 26 -13.45 -10.45 14.99
C PHE A 26 -13.61 -11.10 13.61
N ARG A 27 -14.60 -10.67 12.83
CA ARG A 27 -14.88 -11.16 11.46
C ARG A 27 -14.81 -9.99 10.49
N TRP A 28 -14.07 -10.17 9.39
CA TRP A 28 -14.01 -9.11 8.37
C TRP A 28 -13.99 -9.68 6.95
N ALA A 29 -14.39 -8.83 5.99
CA ALA A 29 -14.43 -9.17 4.58
C ALA A 29 -13.67 -8.17 3.72
N PHE A 30 -13.00 -8.70 2.69
CA PHE A 30 -12.38 -7.93 1.61
C PHE A 30 -12.82 -8.47 0.25
N GLN A 31 -12.67 -7.67 -0.81
CA GLN A 31 -13.11 -8.03 -2.16
C GLN A 31 -12.33 -9.17 -2.84
N GLY A 32 -11.13 -9.50 -2.34
CA GLY A 32 -10.27 -10.55 -2.88
C GLY A 32 -9.76 -11.48 -1.79
N ASP A 33 -9.26 -12.66 -2.17
CA ASP A 33 -8.58 -13.57 -1.25
C ASP A 33 -7.07 -13.31 -1.24
N LEU A 34 -6.39 -13.82 -0.21
CA LEU A 34 -4.94 -13.95 -0.12
C LEU A 34 -4.46 -14.95 -1.17
N GLN A 35 -3.44 -14.59 -1.91
CA GLN A 35 -2.89 -15.49 -2.92
C GLN A 35 -1.85 -16.44 -2.34
N THR A 36 -1.21 -16.08 -1.23
CA THR A 36 -0.19 -16.89 -0.55
C THR A 36 -0.07 -16.52 0.92
N MET A 37 0.41 -17.45 1.74
CA MET A 37 0.86 -17.19 3.11
C MET A 37 2.37 -16.93 3.17
N ASP A 38 3.10 -17.17 2.08
CA ASP A 38 4.54 -16.90 1.97
C ASP A 38 4.79 -15.38 1.91
N PRO A 39 5.53 -14.80 2.90
CA PRO A 39 5.76 -13.35 2.95
C PRO A 39 6.67 -12.82 1.84
N HIS A 40 7.35 -13.69 1.10
CA HIS A 40 8.23 -13.31 0.01
C HIS A 40 7.67 -13.66 -1.39
N GLY A 41 6.54 -14.38 -1.44
CA GLY A 41 5.97 -14.89 -2.70
C GLY A 41 5.20 -13.86 -3.53
N LEU A 42 4.71 -12.77 -2.91
CA LEU A 42 3.90 -11.78 -3.63
C LEU A 42 4.06 -10.36 -3.06
N PHE A 43 4.46 -9.42 -3.90
CA PHE A 43 4.54 -7.98 -3.58
C PHE A 43 3.20 -7.30 -3.85
N GLU A 44 2.23 -7.50 -2.95
CA GLU A 44 0.87 -6.97 -3.09
C GLU A 44 0.34 -6.48 -1.72
N THR A 45 -0.18 -5.25 -1.71
CA THR A 45 -0.52 -4.50 -0.48
C THR A 45 -1.48 -5.26 0.45
N MET A 46 -2.51 -5.93 -0.09
CA MET A 46 -3.50 -6.63 0.74
C MET A 46 -2.87 -7.87 1.39
N THR A 47 -2.11 -8.65 0.62
CA THR A 47 -1.42 -9.85 1.10
C THR A 47 -0.38 -9.50 2.17
N LEU A 48 0.50 -8.52 1.91
CA LEU A 48 1.49 -8.05 2.88
C LEU A 48 0.83 -7.46 4.13
N GLY A 49 -0.23 -6.66 3.96
CA GLY A 49 -0.96 -6.08 5.09
C GLY A 49 -1.65 -7.12 5.96
N PHE A 50 -2.14 -8.23 5.38
CA PHE A 50 -2.66 -9.36 6.16
C PHE A 50 -1.54 -10.11 6.89
N GLN A 51 -0.46 -10.41 6.18
CA GLN A 51 0.70 -11.16 6.69
C GLN A 51 1.39 -10.43 7.84
N ARG A 52 1.33 -9.10 7.92
CA ARG A 52 1.80 -8.29 9.05
C ARG A 52 1.25 -8.72 10.41
N ASN A 53 0.08 -9.35 10.46
CA ASN A 53 -0.47 -9.87 11.71
C ASN A 53 0.17 -11.20 12.14
N ILE A 54 0.90 -11.87 11.22
CA ILE A 54 1.54 -13.17 11.41
C ILE A 54 3.07 -13.04 11.49
N TYR A 55 3.64 -12.25 10.60
CA TYR A 55 5.08 -12.00 10.47
C TYR A 55 5.44 -10.59 10.90
N GLU A 56 6.69 -10.40 11.27
CA GLU A 56 7.23 -9.07 11.57
C GLU A 56 8.54 -8.84 10.82
N GLY A 57 8.81 -7.56 10.52
CA GLY A 57 10.08 -7.10 9.99
C GLY A 57 11.02 -6.63 11.13
N LEU A 58 12.18 -6.11 10.74
CA LEU A 58 13.11 -5.48 11.68
C LEU A 58 12.50 -4.22 12.32
N VAL A 59 11.78 -3.47 11.50
CA VAL A 59 11.09 -2.22 11.86
C VAL A 59 9.64 -2.27 11.42
N ILE A 60 8.81 -1.40 12.00
CA ILE A 60 7.37 -1.36 11.73
C ILE A 60 6.85 0.06 11.89
N ARG A 61 5.75 0.42 11.19
CA ARG A 61 5.01 1.64 11.47
C ARG A 61 3.98 1.41 12.57
N ASN A 62 3.99 2.28 13.58
CA ASN A 62 2.98 2.27 14.65
C ASN A 62 1.63 2.82 14.16
N GLU A 63 0.67 2.97 15.08
CA GLU A 63 -0.66 3.51 14.81
C GLU A 63 -0.67 4.96 14.29
N LYS A 64 0.40 5.70 14.52
CA LYS A 64 0.60 7.09 14.03
C LYS A 64 1.41 7.15 12.74
N MET A 65 1.73 6.01 12.15
CA MET A 65 2.60 5.89 10.96
C MET A 65 4.07 6.28 11.21
N GLU A 66 4.49 6.37 12.46
CA GLU A 66 5.89 6.58 12.84
C GLU A 66 6.65 5.27 12.74
N MET A 67 7.91 5.31 12.24
CA MET A 67 8.78 4.14 12.19
C MET A 67 9.31 3.82 13.59
N VAL A 68 9.05 2.60 14.04
CA VAL A 68 9.48 2.11 15.35
C VAL A 68 10.14 0.73 15.21
N GLY A 69 10.91 0.33 16.25
CA GLY A 69 11.49 -1.00 16.27
C GLY A 69 10.44 -2.10 16.41
N ALA A 70 10.60 -3.18 15.64
CA ALA A 70 9.87 -4.44 15.78
C ALA A 70 10.83 -5.53 16.26
N LEU A 71 11.31 -6.39 15.37
CA LEU A 71 12.31 -7.40 15.74
C LEU A 71 13.69 -6.80 16.06
N ALA A 72 14.02 -5.63 15.52
CA ALA A 72 15.14 -4.82 15.99
C ALA A 72 14.68 -3.84 17.08
N GLU A 73 15.38 -3.79 18.20
CA GLU A 73 15.14 -2.79 19.25
C GLU A 73 15.80 -1.45 18.95
N SER A 74 16.88 -1.47 18.14
CA SER A 74 17.58 -0.28 17.67
C SER A 74 18.27 -0.53 16.33
N TRP A 75 18.52 0.54 15.58
CA TRP A 75 19.32 0.51 14.37
C TRP A 75 20.05 1.82 14.18
N GLN A 76 21.19 1.77 13.49
CA GLN A 76 21.98 2.95 13.15
C GLN A 76 22.76 2.74 11.86
N ASN A 77 22.99 3.82 11.13
CA ASN A 77 23.92 3.85 10.01
C ASN A 77 25.32 4.03 10.59
N ILE A 78 26.13 2.97 10.61
CA ILE A 78 27.50 2.98 11.20
C ILE A 78 28.56 3.37 10.19
N GLU A 79 28.28 3.19 8.88
CA GLU A 79 29.06 3.64 7.73
C GLU A 79 28.10 4.07 6.63
N PRO A 80 28.51 4.85 5.63
CA PRO A 80 27.60 5.33 4.58
C PRO A 80 26.76 4.24 3.92
N THR A 81 27.27 3.02 3.82
CA THR A 81 26.60 1.86 3.21
C THR A 81 26.28 0.75 4.20
N VAL A 82 26.48 0.95 5.51
CA VAL A 82 26.30 -0.12 6.52
C VAL A 82 25.31 0.31 7.57
N TRP A 83 24.22 -0.42 7.65
CA TRP A 83 23.21 -0.29 8.68
C TRP A 83 23.30 -1.44 9.67
N ARG A 84 23.57 -1.15 10.94
CA ARG A 84 23.57 -2.11 12.03
C ARG A 84 22.20 -2.18 12.68
N PHE A 85 21.69 -3.40 12.86
CA PHE A 85 20.44 -3.68 13.56
C PHE A 85 20.75 -4.55 14.78
N ASN A 86 20.28 -4.13 15.97
CA ASN A 86 20.35 -4.89 17.19
C ASN A 86 19.00 -5.58 17.41
N LEU A 87 18.98 -6.90 17.38
CA LEU A 87 17.78 -7.70 17.48
C LEU A 87 17.31 -7.83 18.94
N ARG A 88 16.02 -7.90 19.11
CA ARG A 88 15.37 -8.16 20.38
C ARG A 88 15.68 -9.56 20.87
N LYS A 89 16.08 -9.70 22.14
CA LYS A 89 16.33 -10.99 22.76
C LYS A 89 15.03 -11.64 23.22
N GLY A 90 14.99 -12.98 23.20
CA GLY A 90 13.86 -13.77 23.69
C GLY A 90 12.63 -13.80 22.79
N VAL A 91 12.69 -13.24 21.59
CA VAL A 91 11.64 -13.37 20.59
C VAL A 91 11.57 -14.81 20.08
N LYS A 92 10.35 -15.35 19.97
CA LYS A 92 10.11 -16.69 19.47
C LYS A 92 9.17 -16.68 18.27
N PHE A 93 9.47 -17.54 17.32
CA PHE A 93 8.52 -17.89 16.26
C PHE A 93 7.33 -18.69 16.84
N HIS A 94 6.25 -18.80 16.08
CA HIS A 94 5.02 -19.48 16.51
C HIS A 94 5.23 -20.96 16.88
N ASN A 95 6.22 -21.62 16.27
CA ASN A 95 6.62 -23.00 16.59
C ASN A 95 7.49 -23.12 17.86
N GLY A 96 7.89 -21.98 18.47
CA GLY A 96 8.70 -21.90 19.69
C GLY A 96 10.20 -21.78 19.46
N SER A 97 10.72 -21.85 18.21
CA SER A 97 12.14 -21.56 17.91
C SER A 97 12.48 -20.10 18.21
N SER A 98 13.74 -19.83 18.55
CA SER A 98 14.22 -18.50 18.88
C SER A 98 14.64 -17.74 17.61
N LEU A 99 14.37 -16.44 17.57
CA LEU A 99 14.87 -15.53 16.55
C LEU A 99 16.35 -15.24 16.76
N GLY A 100 17.14 -15.32 15.68
CA GLY A 100 18.53 -14.93 15.62
C GLY A 100 18.92 -14.18 14.34
N SER A 101 20.15 -13.69 14.30
CA SER A 101 20.72 -12.99 13.13
C SER A 101 20.77 -13.87 11.87
N ASP A 102 20.86 -15.19 12.04
CA ASP A 102 20.85 -16.14 10.92
C ASP A 102 19.49 -16.24 10.24
N ASP A 103 18.36 -16.03 10.94
CA ASP A 103 17.02 -15.93 10.36
C ASP A 103 16.90 -14.67 9.48
N VAL A 104 17.47 -13.56 9.93
CA VAL A 104 17.50 -12.32 9.14
C VAL A 104 18.33 -12.50 7.88
N ALA A 105 19.55 -13.05 8.00
CA ALA A 105 20.42 -13.31 6.86
C ALA A 105 19.80 -14.31 5.87
N PHE A 106 19.15 -15.36 6.37
CA PHE A 106 18.38 -16.31 5.58
C PHE A 106 17.24 -15.60 4.82
N SER A 107 16.46 -14.78 5.52
CA SER A 107 15.33 -14.06 4.92
C SER A 107 15.78 -13.12 3.80
N VAL A 108 16.89 -12.38 3.99
CA VAL A 108 17.49 -11.55 2.93
C VAL A 108 17.87 -12.40 1.71
N LYS A 109 18.55 -13.52 1.92
CA LYS A 109 18.93 -14.44 0.84
C LYS A 109 17.68 -14.96 0.10
N ARG A 110 16.63 -15.29 0.84
CA ARG A 110 15.38 -15.83 0.30
C ARG A 110 14.63 -14.85 -0.61
N LEU A 111 14.74 -13.53 -0.36
CA LEU A 111 14.18 -12.50 -1.25
C LEU A 111 14.76 -12.55 -2.67
N SER A 112 15.97 -13.10 -2.85
CA SER A 112 16.65 -13.16 -4.15
C SER A 112 16.34 -14.45 -4.92
N THR A 113 15.61 -15.41 -4.35
CA THR A 113 15.29 -16.69 -5.00
C THR A 113 14.34 -16.48 -6.18
N GLU A 114 14.30 -17.46 -7.11
CA GLU A 114 13.57 -17.31 -8.37
C GLU A 114 12.08 -17.03 -8.17
N GLY A 115 11.43 -17.72 -7.24
CA GLY A 115 10.01 -17.56 -6.92
C GLY A 115 9.65 -16.23 -6.24
N SER A 116 10.62 -15.48 -5.73
CA SER A 116 10.35 -14.25 -4.97
C SER A 116 9.85 -13.11 -5.86
N ASP A 117 8.75 -12.50 -5.45
CA ASP A 117 8.26 -11.23 -6.00
C ASP A 117 8.85 -10.00 -5.28
N MET A 118 9.67 -10.24 -4.23
CA MET A 118 10.30 -9.20 -3.40
C MET A 118 11.74 -8.85 -3.83
N LYS A 119 12.15 -9.20 -5.07
CA LYS A 119 13.51 -8.95 -5.58
C LYS A 119 13.91 -7.48 -5.55
N VAL A 120 12.95 -6.57 -5.63
CA VAL A 120 13.18 -5.13 -5.48
C VAL A 120 13.68 -4.78 -4.08
N VAL A 121 13.24 -5.49 -3.05
CA VAL A 121 13.72 -5.34 -1.66
C VAL A 121 15.09 -6.01 -1.51
N ALA A 122 15.28 -7.18 -2.12
CA ALA A 122 16.59 -7.86 -2.14
C ALA A 122 17.70 -6.97 -2.71
N ALA A 123 17.41 -6.22 -3.77
CA ALA A 123 18.35 -5.32 -4.43
C ALA A 123 18.85 -4.16 -3.54
N LEU A 124 18.17 -3.86 -2.44
CA LEU A 124 18.60 -2.84 -1.46
C LEU A 124 19.78 -3.33 -0.60
N ILE A 125 19.99 -4.64 -0.52
CA ILE A 125 20.97 -5.26 0.37
C ILE A 125 21.97 -6.04 -0.48
N LYS A 126 23.22 -5.57 -0.49
CA LYS A 126 24.33 -6.21 -1.20
C LYS A 126 24.89 -7.40 -0.43
N GLU A 127 24.93 -7.29 0.90
CA GLU A 127 25.58 -8.25 1.79
C GLU A 127 24.93 -8.19 3.18
N THR A 128 24.89 -9.32 3.87
CA THR A 128 24.57 -9.40 5.31
C THR A 128 25.80 -9.86 6.08
N ARG A 129 26.11 -9.23 7.21
CA ARG A 129 27.22 -9.60 8.09
C ARG A 129 26.68 -9.88 9.47
N ILE A 130 26.70 -11.14 9.88
CA ILE A 130 26.34 -11.54 11.25
C ILE A 130 27.49 -11.12 12.16
N VAL A 131 27.25 -10.21 13.10
CA VAL A 131 28.21 -9.76 14.09
C VAL A 131 28.17 -10.70 15.30
N ASP A 132 26.95 -11.00 15.77
CA ASP A 132 26.66 -12.01 16.80
C ASP A 132 25.21 -12.51 16.65
N GLU A 133 24.73 -13.34 17.59
CA GLU A 133 23.38 -13.93 17.57
C GLU A 133 22.26 -12.89 17.48
N HIS A 134 22.49 -11.65 17.98
CA HIS A 134 21.48 -10.60 18.04
C HIS A 134 21.92 -9.29 17.37
N THR A 135 23.01 -9.30 16.62
CA THR A 135 23.52 -8.13 15.91
C THR A 135 23.85 -8.47 14.46
N ILE A 136 23.23 -7.74 13.52
CA ILE A 136 23.45 -7.95 12.09
C ILE A 136 23.67 -6.62 11.38
N ASP A 137 24.62 -6.59 10.44
CA ASP A 137 24.86 -5.48 9.53
C ASP A 137 24.25 -5.80 8.16
N LEU A 138 23.47 -4.87 7.64
CA LEU A 138 22.96 -4.88 6.29
C LEU A 138 23.78 -3.87 5.46
N VAL A 139 24.50 -4.38 4.46
CA VAL A 139 25.34 -3.57 3.58
C VAL A 139 24.55 -3.24 2.33
N THR A 140 24.43 -1.96 2.00
CA THR A 140 23.75 -1.48 0.79
C THR A 140 24.75 -1.30 -0.36
N PRO A 141 24.34 -1.38 -1.64
CA PRO A 141 25.24 -1.16 -2.78
C PRO A 141 25.75 0.28 -2.90
N ALA A 142 25.01 1.25 -2.35
CA ALA A 142 25.34 2.67 -2.28
C ALA A 142 24.78 3.26 -0.98
N PRO A 143 25.17 4.46 -0.53
CA PRO A 143 24.58 5.11 0.63
C PRO A 143 23.05 5.14 0.51
N ASN A 144 22.34 4.70 1.55
CA ASN A 144 20.87 4.61 1.55
C ASN A 144 20.29 5.05 2.91
N PRO A 145 20.00 6.35 3.08
CA PRO A 145 19.52 6.90 4.35
C PRO A 145 18.09 6.46 4.71
N ILE A 146 17.34 5.93 3.75
CA ILE A 146 15.95 5.50 3.94
C ILE A 146 15.79 3.97 4.00
N LEU A 147 16.89 3.21 4.13
CA LEU A 147 16.82 1.74 4.19
C LEU A 147 15.80 1.24 5.22
N PRO A 148 15.73 1.76 6.46
CA PRO A 148 14.74 1.30 7.41
C PRO A 148 13.29 1.48 6.94
N LEU A 149 12.98 2.57 6.21
CA LEU A 149 11.65 2.80 5.64
C LEU A 149 11.31 1.78 4.54
N GLN A 150 12.31 1.33 3.81
CA GLN A 150 12.15 0.34 2.73
C GLN A 150 12.02 -1.09 3.24
N LEU A 151 12.52 -1.35 4.47
CA LEU A 151 12.48 -2.66 5.11
C LEU A 151 11.20 -2.93 5.92
N GLU A 152 10.26 -1.98 6.00
CA GLU A 152 9.01 -2.17 6.76
C GLU A 152 8.19 -3.38 6.30
N ILE A 153 8.26 -3.70 5.01
CA ILE A 153 7.55 -4.82 4.37
C ILE A 153 8.42 -6.07 4.22
N PHE A 154 9.65 -6.03 4.74
CA PHE A 154 10.57 -7.16 4.75
C PHE A 154 10.33 -7.99 6.00
N TYR A 155 9.57 -9.08 5.86
CA TYR A 155 9.23 -9.97 6.97
C TYR A 155 10.29 -11.06 7.15
N ILE A 156 10.59 -11.36 8.41
CA ILE A 156 11.60 -12.36 8.78
C ILE A 156 10.94 -13.73 8.91
N MET A 157 11.57 -14.75 8.35
CA MET A 157 11.16 -16.15 8.40
C MET A 157 12.15 -16.97 9.24
N ASP A 158 11.60 -17.97 9.93
CA ASP A 158 12.37 -19.00 10.64
C ASP A 158 13.11 -19.90 9.63
N LYS A 159 14.44 -19.85 9.66
CA LYS A 159 15.31 -20.65 8.82
C LYS A 159 15.13 -22.14 9.04
N GLN A 160 15.07 -22.58 10.29
CA GLN A 160 14.93 -24.00 10.64
C GLN A 160 13.56 -24.56 10.19
N TRP A 161 12.50 -23.76 10.32
CA TRP A 161 11.19 -24.12 9.80
C TRP A 161 11.21 -24.25 8.28
N ALA A 162 11.84 -23.31 7.58
CA ALA A 162 11.96 -23.35 6.14
C ALA A 162 12.76 -24.56 5.65
N GLU A 163 13.86 -24.90 6.33
CA GLU A 163 14.66 -26.11 6.06
C GLU A 163 13.84 -27.38 6.26
N LYS A 164 13.17 -27.50 7.41
CA LYS A 164 12.33 -28.64 7.78
C LYS A 164 11.21 -28.91 6.77
N HIS A 165 10.62 -27.86 6.24
CA HIS A 165 9.45 -27.95 5.36
C HIS A 165 9.80 -27.78 3.87
N LYS A 166 11.09 -27.77 3.52
CA LYS A 166 11.58 -27.59 2.14
C LYS A 166 11.06 -26.29 1.48
N ALA A 167 10.94 -25.22 2.28
CA ALA A 167 10.48 -23.89 1.88
C ALA A 167 11.64 -22.87 1.81
N LEU A 168 12.85 -23.31 1.44
CA LEU A 168 14.03 -22.44 1.37
C LEU A 168 13.91 -21.37 0.28
N GLU A 169 13.16 -21.66 -0.77
CA GLU A 169 12.86 -20.70 -1.84
C GLU A 169 11.48 -20.08 -1.63
N ALA A 170 11.30 -18.87 -2.11
CA ALA A 170 10.00 -18.21 -2.07
C ALA A 170 9.01 -18.87 -3.05
N THR A 171 7.73 -18.87 -2.68
CA THR A 171 6.66 -19.37 -3.55
C THR A 171 6.54 -18.52 -4.81
N ASN A 172 6.61 -19.13 -5.98
CA ASN A 172 6.40 -18.47 -7.26
C ASN A 172 4.89 -18.34 -7.55
N VAL A 173 4.22 -17.40 -6.88
CA VAL A 173 2.77 -17.18 -7.02
C VAL A 173 2.39 -16.84 -8.46
N LYS A 174 3.16 -15.99 -9.13
CA LYS A 174 2.89 -15.56 -10.52
C LYS A 174 3.12 -16.67 -11.52
N GLY A 175 4.01 -17.62 -11.21
CA GLY A 175 4.27 -18.82 -12.01
C GLY A 175 3.33 -19.99 -11.69
N GLY A 176 2.41 -19.85 -10.72
CA GLY A 176 1.44 -20.88 -10.36
C GLY A 176 2.02 -22.01 -9.50
N ASP A 177 3.10 -21.75 -8.74
CA ASP A 177 3.68 -22.74 -7.81
C ASP A 177 2.78 -22.89 -6.56
N GLU A 178 1.98 -23.95 -6.56
CA GLU A 178 1.13 -24.33 -5.43
C GLU A 178 1.81 -25.32 -4.47
N GLY A 179 2.95 -25.90 -4.86
CA GLY A 179 3.61 -26.98 -4.13
C GLY A 179 4.47 -26.54 -2.94
N ASN A 180 4.85 -25.27 -2.86
CA ASN A 180 5.66 -24.76 -1.78
C ASN A 180 4.88 -24.75 -0.45
N TYR A 181 5.44 -25.36 0.59
CA TYR A 181 4.78 -25.48 1.90
C TYR A 181 4.40 -24.12 2.49
N ALA A 182 5.23 -23.08 2.31
CA ALA A 182 4.95 -21.72 2.78
C ALA A 182 3.74 -21.07 2.09
N ASN A 183 3.29 -21.59 0.93
CA ASN A 183 2.15 -21.05 0.22
C ASN A 183 0.84 -21.12 1.04
N LEU A 184 0.67 -22.18 1.81
CA LEU A 184 -0.55 -22.43 2.61
C LEU A 184 -0.30 -22.42 4.12
N ASN A 185 0.96 -22.39 4.56
CA ASN A 185 1.37 -22.47 5.96
C ASN A 185 2.21 -21.26 6.36
N ALA A 186 2.16 -20.91 7.64
CA ALA A 186 2.88 -19.75 8.17
C ALA A 186 3.51 -20.04 9.53
N ASN A 187 4.71 -19.50 9.74
CA ASN A 187 5.43 -19.53 11.01
C ASN A 187 6.19 -18.22 11.20
N GLY A 188 5.53 -17.22 11.76
CA GLY A 188 6.10 -15.90 12.03
C GLY A 188 6.34 -15.67 13.51
N THR A 189 6.64 -14.42 13.86
CA THR A 189 6.83 -13.95 15.25
C THR A 189 5.66 -13.10 15.74
N GLY A 190 4.70 -12.83 14.85
CA GLY A 190 3.67 -11.82 15.03
C GLY A 190 2.62 -12.14 16.10
N PRO A 191 1.74 -11.16 16.37
CA PRO A 191 0.73 -11.23 17.43
C PRO A 191 -0.37 -12.29 17.18
N PHE A 192 -0.53 -12.74 15.95
CA PHE A 192 -1.50 -13.79 15.59
C PHE A 192 -0.82 -14.92 14.82
N MET A 193 -1.30 -16.13 15.04
CA MET A 193 -0.89 -17.35 14.34
C MET A 193 -1.93 -17.75 13.32
N LEU A 194 -1.52 -18.39 12.23
CA LEU A 194 -2.44 -19.03 11.29
C LEU A 194 -3.13 -20.20 11.99
N GLY A 195 -4.47 -20.14 12.12
CA GLY A 195 -5.28 -21.21 12.64
C GLY A 195 -5.69 -22.18 11.53
N ALA A 196 -6.60 -21.76 10.67
CA ALA A 196 -7.08 -22.57 9.55
C ALA A 196 -7.25 -21.71 8.29
N ARG A 197 -6.92 -22.28 7.14
CA ARG A 197 -7.13 -21.65 5.83
C ARG A 197 -7.82 -22.60 4.86
N GLN A 198 -8.89 -22.09 4.27
CA GLN A 198 -9.53 -22.67 3.11
C GLN A 198 -9.54 -21.59 2.01
N SER A 199 -8.67 -21.75 1.02
CA SER A 199 -8.50 -20.77 -0.05
C SER A 199 -9.82 -20.46 -0.74
N GLY A 200 -10.08 -19.18 -1.00
CA GLY A 200 -11.34 -18.69 -1.58
C GLY A 200 -12.55 -18.69 -0.64
N VAL A 201 -12.43 -19.23 0.57
CA VAL A 201 -13.56 -19.38 1.51
C VAL A 201 -13.33 -18.59 2.80
N LYS A 202 -12.28 -18.92 3.55
CA LYS A 202 -11.94 -18.23 4.80
C LYS A 202 -10.50 -18.48 5.24
N THR A 203 -9.97 -17.55 6.02
CA THR A 203 -8.71 -17.70 6.77
C THR A 203 -8.94 -17.31 8.23
N GLU A 204 -8.53 -18.16 9.15
CA GLU A 204 -8.67 -17.95 10.59
C GLU A 204 -7.31 -17.66 11.21
N LEU A 205 -7.24 -16.63 12.02
CA LEU A 205 -6.10 -16.30 12.85
C LEU A 205 -6.47 -16.46 14.32
N VAL A 206 -5.53 -16.94 15.12
CA VAL A 206 -5.66 -17.06 16.58
C VAL A 206 -4.56 -16.27 17.26
N ILE A 207 -4.85 -15.70 18.42
CA ILE A 207 -3.86 -14.91 19.16
C ILE A 207 -2.65 -15.78 19.50
N ASN A 208 -1.45 -15.19 19.37
CA ASN A 208 -0.20 -15.80 19.83
C ASN A 208 -0.06 -15.57 21.34
N PRO A 209 -0.19 -16.60 22.20
CA PRO A 209 -0.08 -16.42 23.65
C PRO A 209 1.34 -16.10 24.11
N ASN A 210 2.33 -16.35 23.26
CA ASN A 210 3.75 -16.11 23.53
C ASN A 210 4.30 -14.89 22.78
N TYR A 211 3.43 -13.98 22.33
CA TYR A 211 3.85 -12.79 21.63
C TYR A 211 4.73 -11.92 22.53
N TRP A 212 5.91 -11.56 22.03
CA TRP A 212 6.90 -10.76 22.76
C TRP A 212 6.45 -9.31 23.02
N GLY A 213 5.56 -8.79 22.19
CA GLY A 213 5.03 -7.43 22.28
C GLY A 213 3.71 -7.36 23.05
N SER A 214 2.92 -6.33 22.78
CA SER A 214 1.60 -6.14 23.40
C SER A 214 0.50 -6.06 22.36
N VAL A 215 -0.64 -6.71 22.64
CA VAL A 215 -1.88 -6.58 21.90
C VAL A 215 -2.78 -5.65 22.72
N LYS A 216 -3.10 -4.47 22.18
CA LYS A 216 -3.96 -3.46 22.84
C LYS A 216 -5.45 -3.78 22.67
N GLY A 217 -5.80 -4.58 21.68
CA GLY A 217 -7.16 -5.07 21.43
C GLY A 217 -7.54 -6.24 22.34
N ASN A 218 -8.78 -6.69 22.24
CA ASN A 218 -9.33 -7.74 23.08
C ASN A 218 -9.73 -9.02 22.33
N ILE A 219 -9.43 -9.09 21.01
CA ILE A 219 -9.77 -10.25 20.21
C ILE A 219 -8.78 -11.41 20.41
N THR A 220 -9.32 -12.63 20.50
CA THR A 220 -8.53 -13.86 20.59
C THR A 220 -8.55 -14.66 19.29
N LYS A 221 -9.50 -14.38 18.43
CA LYS A 221 -9.66 -15.00 17.11
C LYS A 221 -10.08 -13.95 16.09
N ALA A 222 -9.58 -14.07 14.86
CA ALA A 222 -9.98 -13.25 13.74
C ALA A 222 -10.29 -14.13 12.53
N VAL A 223 -11.37 -13.84 11.81
CA VAL A 223 -11.84 -14.63 10.66
C VAL A 223 -11.97 -13.71 9.45
N PHE A 224 -11.16 -13.98 8.46
CA PHE A 224 -11.19 -13.31 7.16
C PHE A 224 -12.06 -14.09 6.18
N THR A 225 -12.90 -13.39 5.41
CA THR A 225 -13.74 -13.96 4.36
C THR A 225 -13.64 -13.12 3.09
N PRO A 226 -13.21 -13.68 1.95
CA PRO A 226 -13.25 -12.97 0.68
C PRO A 226 -14.70 -12.87 0.18
N ILE A 227 -15.18 -11.65 -0.10
CA ILE A 227 -16.51 -11.39 -0.68
C ILE A 227 -16.36 -10.41 -1.83
N ALA A 228 -16.28 -10.92 -3.05
CA ALA A 228 -15.94 -10.13 -4.24
C ALA A 228 -17.02 -9.09 -4.60
N GLN A 229 -18.30 -9.46 -4.48
CA GLN A 229 -19.40 -8.59 -4.86
C GLN A 229 -19.69 -7.53 -3.80
N ASP A 230 -19.64 -6.25 -4.17
CA ASP A 230 -19.85 -5.11 -3.27
C ASP A 230 -21.18 -5.20 -2.50
N ALA A 231 -22.27 -5.46 -3.21
CA ALA A 231 -23.60 -5.54 -2.60
C ALA A 231 -23.70 -6.66 -1.56
N THR A 232 -23.07 -7.82 -1.83
CA THR A 232 -23.02 -8.97 -0.91
C THR A 232 -22.15 -8.63 0.31
N ARG A 233 -21.01 -7.94 0.09
CA ARG A 233 -20.10 -7.56 1.17
C ARG A 233 -20.74 -6.54 2.11
N VAL A 234 -21.45 -5.54 1.57
CA VAL A 234 -22.21 -4.56 2.35
C VAL A 234 -23.37 -5.23 3.09
N ALA A 235 -24.10 -6.17 2.46
CA ALA A 235 -25.15 -6.92 3.11
C ALA A 235 -24.64 -7.79 4.26
N ALA A 236 -23.48 -8.43 4.11
CA ALA A 236 -22.85 -9.22 5.17
C ALA A 236 -22.48 -8.37 6.41
N LEU A 237 -22.09 -7.11 6.21
CA LEU A 237 -21.85 -6.17 7.30
C LEU A 237 -23.17 -5.78 8.00
N ILE A 238 -24.19 -5.38 7.24
CA ILE A 238 -25.49 -4.94 7.78
C ILE A 238 -26.18 -6.07 8.55
N SER A 239 -26.06 -7.31 8.08
CA SER A 239 -26.63 -8.51 8.77
C SER A 239 -25.81 -8.95 10.00
N GLY A 240 -24.62 -8.38 10.25
CA GLY A 240 -23.74 -8.78 11.35
C GLY A 240 -22.94 -10.07 11.09
N ASN A 241 -22.96 -10.62 9.87
CA ASN A 241 -22.15 -11.78 9.51
C ASN A 241 -20.64 -11.44 9.58
N VAL A 242 -20.28 -10.19 9.25
CA VAL A 242 -18.94 -9.64 9.47
C VAL A 242 -19.04 -8.36 10.30
N HIS A 243 -17.97 -8.04 11.03
CA HIS A 243 -17.86 -6.83 11.85
C HIS A 243 -17.23 -5.67 11.07
N MET A 244 -16.51 -5.97 10.00
CA MET A 244 -15.89 -4.99 9.11
C MET A 244 -15.94 -5.50 7.67
N ALA A 245 -16.14 -4.57 6.74
CA ALA A 245 -16.07 -4.83 5.30
C ALA A 245 -15.32 -3.70 4.59
N TYR A 246 -14.45 -4.04 3.66
CA TYR A 246 -13.77 -3.07 2.79
C TYR A 246 -13.34 -3.67 1.44
N PRO A 247 -13.24 -2.86 0.39
CA PRO A 247 -13.80 -1.51 0.31
C PRO A 247 -15.34 -1.53 0.33
N VAL A 248 -15.93 -0.45 0.83
CA VAL A 248 -17.36 -0.18 0.68
C VAL A 248 -17.52 0.92 -0.37
N PRO A 249 -18.36 0.75 -1.41
CA PRO A 249 -18.63 1.84 -2.36
C PRO A 249 -19.14 3.09 -1.64
N VAL A 250 -18.59 4.26 -1.98
CA VAL A 250 -19.02 5.52 -1.32
C VAL A 250 -20.50 5.84 -1.55
N GLN A 251 -21.13 5.23 -2.56
CA GLN A 251 -22.56 5.31 -2.82
C GLN A 251 -23.39 4.59 -1.75
N ASP A 252 -22.83 3.56 -1.10
CA ASP A 252 -23.48 2.79 -0.05
C ASP A 252 -23.31 3.40 1.35
N TRP A 253 -22.51 4.47 1.50
CA TRP A 253 -22.29 5.08 2.81
C TRP A 253 -23.59 5.54 3.48
N LYS A 254 -24.47 6.22 2.70
CA LYS A 254 -25.78 6.60 3.24
C LYS A 254 -26.60 5.39 3.68
N ARG A 255 -26.51 4.27 2.98
CA ARG A 255 -27.20 3.02 3.37
C ARG A 255 -26.65 2.46 4.68
N LEU A 256 -25.32 2.60 4.92
CA LEU A 256 -24.72 2.20 6.20
C LEU A 256 -25.13 3.17 7.32
N ASP A 257 -25.15 4.50 7.07
CA ASP A 257 -25.60 5.49 8.05
C ASP A 257 -27.08 5.30 8.46
N ASP A 258 -27.92 4.89 7.50
CA ASP A 258 -29.34 4.62 7.76
C ASP A 258 -29.57 3.25 8.44
N ALA A 259 -28.60 2.35 8.41
CA ALA A 259 -28.70 1.02 9.01
C ALA A 259 -28.27 1.02 10.49
N LYS A 260 -29.02 0.34 11.34
CA LYS A 260 -28.71 0.25 12.78
C LYS A 260 -27.50 -0.67 13.03
N GLY A 261 -26.61 -0.24 13.92
CA GLY A 261 -25.49 -1.04 14.43
C GLY A 261 -24.28 -1.13 13.51
N VAL A 262 -24.26 -0.37 12.40
CA VAL A 262 -23.12 -0.25 11.48
C VAL A 262 -22.93 1.20 11.04
N LYS A 263 -21.72 1.55 10.62
CA LYS A 263 -21.40 2.88 10.11
C LYS A 263 -20.29 2.82 9.06
N PRO A 264 -20.22 3.77 8.11
CA PRO A 264 -19.03 3.95 7.31
C PRO A 264 -17.88 4.46 8.19
N LEU A 265 -16.67 4.06 7.86
CA LEU A 265 -15.44 4.59 8.41
C LEU A 265 -14.56 5.05 7.24
N ALA A 266 -14.32 6.35 7.18
CA ALA A 266 -13.57 6.98 6.11
C ALA A 266 -12.41 7.79 6.66
N GLY A 267 -11.28 7.70 5.97
CA GLY A 267 -10.09 8.49 6.24
C GLY A 267 -9.28 8.70 4.97
N PRO A 268 -8.26 9.56 4.97
CA PRO A 268 -7.40 9.73 3.81
C PRO A 268 -6.47 8.52 3.63
N GLU A 269 -6.45 7.96 2.42
CA GLU A 269 -5.42 6.99 2.02
C GLU A 269 -4.17 7.74 1.54
N ALA A 270 -3.00 7.17 1.79
CA ALA A 270 -1.73 7.68 1.26
C ALA A 270 -1.59 7.43 -0.27
N ARG A 271 -2.70 7.44 -0.99
CA ARG A 271 -2.80 7.22 -2.44
C ARG A 271 -3.23 8.48 -3.16
N THR A 272 -2.43 8.91 -4.12
CA THR A 272 -2.81 9.97 -5.05
C THR A 272 -3.35 9.36 -6.34
N ILE A 273 -4.57 9.76 -6.72
CA ILE A 273 -5.17 9.47 -8.03
C ILE A 273 -4.82 10.61 -8.98
N PHE A 274 -4.40 10.26 -10.19
CA PHE A 274 -3.94 11.24 -11.20
C PHE A 274 -4.25 10.80 -12.61
N LEU A 275 -4.20 11.76 -13.55
CA LEU A 275 -4.22 11.51 -14.98
C LEU A 275 -2.83 11.69 -15.57
N GLY A 276 -2.49 10.89 -16.56
CA GLY A 276 -1.22 10.97 -17.27
C GLY A 276 -1.40 10.99 -18.78
N PHE A 277 -0.40 11.50 -19.47
CA PHE A 277 -0.35 11.73 -20.91
C PHE A 277 0.80 10.97 -21.55
N ASP A 278 0.64 10.48 -22.75
CA ASP A 278 1.77 10.08 -23.59
C ASP A 278 2.51 11.33 -24.09
N GLN A 279 3.69 11.57 -23.55
CA GLN A 279 4.56 12.70 -23.90
C GLN A 279 5.79 12.26 -24.69
N LEU A 280 5.94 10.94 -24.91
CA LEU A 280 7.14 10.36 -25.50
C LEU A 280 7.03 10.20 -27.01
N ARG A 281 5.91 9.59 -27.49
CA ARG A 281 5.74 9.27 -28.90
C ARG A 281 5.64 10.52 -29.76
N ASP A 282 6.12 10.44 -31.01
CA ASP A 282 6.01 11.57 -31.96
C ASP A 282 4.58 11.71 -32.49
N GLU A 283 3.87 10.60 -32.62
CA GLU A 283 2.45 10.56 -32.95
C GLU A 283 1.66 9.87 -31.82
N LEU A 284 0.52 10.43 -31.45
CA LEU A 284 -0.35 9.90 -30.42
C LEU A 284 -1.10 8.66 -30.93
N LEU A 285 -1.07 7.54 -30.20
CA LEU A 285 -1.62 6.25 -30.67
C LEU A 285 -3.11 6.31 -30.98
N TYR A 286 -3.91 6.87 -30.09
CA TYR A 286 -5.37 6.81 -30.13
C TYR A 286 -5.95 8.22 -30.20
N SER A 287 -5.67 8.92 -31.31
CA SER A 287 -6.14 10.28 -31.59
C SER A 287 -6.48 10.45 -33.06
N ASN A 288 -7.34 11.44 -33.37
CA ASN A 288 -7.58 11.90 -34.72
C ASN A 288 -6.44 12.79 -35.27
N ILE A 289 -5.53 13.24 -34.40
CA ILE A 289 -4.36 14.02 -34.82
C ILE A 289 -3.27 13.05 -35.32
N LYS A 290 -2.84 13.27 -36.57
CA LYS A 290 -1.81 12.44 -37.22
C LYS A 290 -0.51 13.22 -37.41
N GLY A 291 0.61 12.48 -37.39
CA GLY A 291 1.95 13.00 -37.59
C GLY A 291 2.50 13.85 -36.42
N LYS A 292 1.77 14.00 -35.31
CA LYS A 292 2.22 14.72 -34.13
C LYS A 292 1.53 14.28 -32.84
N ASN A 293 2.12 14.67 -31.73
CA ASN A 293 1.57 14.42 -30.40
C ASN A 293 1.24 15.76 -29.70
N PRO A 294 -0.06 16.08 -29.54
CA PRO A 294 -0.49 17.29 -28.85
C PRO A 294 0.01 17.41 -27.42
N PHE A 295 0.21 16.29 -26.70
CA PHE A 295 0.64 16.31 -25.31
C PHE A 295 2.13 16.67 -25.11
N LYS A 296 2.95 16.76 -26.17
CA LYS A 296 4.29 17.34 -26.08
C LYS A 296 4.25 18.85 -25.82
N ASP A 297 3.16 19.54 -26.22
CA ASP A 297 2.98 20.97 -25.96
C ASP A 297 2.48 21.21 -24.53
N LEU A 298 3.27 21.96 -23.74
CA LEU A 298 2.91 22.32 -22.37
C LEU A 298 1.55 23.03 -22.27
N ARG A 299 1.21 23.89 -23.26
CA ARG A 299 -0.06 24.63 -23.29
C ARG A 299 -1.26 23.69 -23.34
N VAL A 300 -1.13 22.58 -24.08
CA VAL A 300 -2.17 21.54 -24.14
C VAL A 300 -2.34 20.88 -22.76
N ARG A 301 -1.25 20.50 -22.09
CA ARG A 301 -1.31 19.90 -20.74
C ARG A 301 -1.87 20.88 -19.71
N GLN A 302 -1.48 22.17 -19.80
CA GLN A 302 -2.05 23.23 -18.97
C GLN A 302 -3.55 23.46 -19.23
N ALA A 303 -4.01 23.30 -20.47
CA ALA A 303 -5.44 23.36 -20.78
C ALA A 303 -6.20 22.23 -20.11
N PHE A 304 -5.66 21.00 -20.12
CA PHE A 304 -6.30 19.84 -19.48
C PHE A 304 -6.44 20.02 -17.97
N ILE A 305 -5.38 20.43 -17.26
CA ILE A 305 -5.47 20.63 -15.79
C ILE A 305 -6.44 21.74 -15.41
N LYS A 306 -6.48 22.86 -16.19
CA LYS A 306 -7.43 23.97 -15.97
C LYS A 306 -8.88 23.62 -16.30
N ALA A 307 -9.12 22.66 -17.18
CA ALA A 307 -10.45 22.20 -17.54
C ALA A 307 -11.08 21.27 -16.50
N ILE A 308 -10.31 20.65 -15.62
CA ILE A 308 -10.79 19.66 -14.64
C ILE A 308 -11.16 20.34 -13.32
N ASN A 309 -12.46 20.39 -13.02
CA ASN A 309 -13.00 20.87 -11.76
C ASN A 309 -12.92 19.79 -10.69
N ILE A 310 -11.85 19.80 -9.90
CA ILE A 310 -11.62 18.79 -8.87
C ILE A 310 -12.65 18.88 -7.73
N ASP A 311 -13.16 20.07 -7.41
CA ASP A 311 -14.18 20.23 -6.37
C ASP A 311 -15.51 19.61 -6.81
N ALA A 312 -15.84 19.68 -8.09
CA ALA A 312 -16.99 18.98 -8.64
C ALA A 312 -16.81 17.45 -8.58
N ILE A 313 -15.61 16.93 -8.85
CA ILE A 313 -15.28 15.50 -8.66
C ILE A 313 -15.44 15.14 -7.20
N LYS A 314 -14.81 15.89 -6.28
CA LYS A 314 -14.95 15.68 -4.83
C LYS A 314 -16.42 15.61 -4.40
N LYS A 315 -17.20 16.63 -4.75
CA LYS A 315 -18.59 16.76 -4.28
C LYS A 315 -19.54 15.73 -4.93
N LYS A 316 -19.46 15.57 -6.26
CA LYS A 316 -20.46 14.79 -7.02
C LYS A 316 -20.08 13.33 -7.23
N VAL A 317 -18.80 13.03 -7.45
CA VAL A 317 -18.30 11.68 -7.70
C VAL A 317 -17.88 11.00 -6.40
N MET A 318 -17.09 11.71 -5.58
CA MET A 318 -16.48 11.17 -4.35
C MET A 318 -17.32 11.44 -3.09
N ARG A 319 -18.53 12.00 -3.21
CA ARG A 319 -19.43 12.27 -2.08
C ARG A 319 -18.80 13.07 -0.93
N GLY A 320 -17.81 13.92 -1.25
CA GLY A 320 -17.07 14.72 -0.27
C GLY A 320 -15.85 14.02 0.35
N ALA A 321 -15.69 12.73 0.13
CA ALA A 321 -14.70 11.90 0.84
C ALA A 321 -13.25 12.10 0.39
N SER A 322 -13.00 12.56 -0.84
CA SER A 322 -11.63 12.76 -1.35
C SER A 322 -11.05 14.11 -0.94
N VAL A 323 -9.72 14.18 -0.85
CA VAL A 323 -8.96 15.41 -0.60
C VAL A 323 -8.26 15.83 -1.89
N PRO A 324 -8.54 17.01 -2.47
CA PRO A 324 -7.86 17.50 -3.67
C PRO A 324 -6.33 17.50 -3.51
N ALA A 325 -5.60 17.10 -4.55
CA ALA A 325 -4.15 17.03 -4.56
C ALA A 325 -3.53 17.90 -5.65
N GLY A 326 -2.49 18.64 -5.30
CA GLY A 326 -1.61 19.38 -6.24
C GLY A 326 -0.29 18.66 -6.50
N LEU A 327 0.11 17.75 -5.61
CA LEU A 327 1.32 16.93 -5.72
C LEU A 327 1.01 15.46 -5.99
N MET A 328 2.02 14.73 -6.45
CA MET A 328 1.96 13.28 -6.69
C MET A 328 2.07 12.45 -5.41
N VAL A 329 2.10 13.10 -4.25
CA VAL A 329 2.17 12.47 -2.92
C VAL A 329 1.09 13.01 -2.00
N ALA A 330 0.69 12.20 -1.04
CA ALA A 330 -0.25 12.55 0.03
C ALA A 330 0.48 13.17 1.24
N PRO A 331 -0.22 13.91 2.11
CA PRO A 331 0.37 14.55 3.30
C PRO A 331 1.10 13.62 4.28
N GLN A 332 0.76 12.33 4.28
CA GLN A 332 1.35 11.32 5.15
C GLN A 332 2.72 10.81 4.65
N ILE A 333 3.14 11.24 3.47
CA ILE A 333 4.38 10.78 2.82
C ILE A 333 5.53 11.68 3.24
N ASN A 334 6.65 11.09 3.66
CA ASN A 334 7.87 11.83 3.96
C ASN A 334 8.34 12.63 2.74
N GLY A 335 8.66 13.91 2.95
CA GLY A 335 8.99 14.85 1.88
C GLY A 335 7.79 15.60 1.29
N PHE A 336 6.54 15.38 1.80
CA PHE A 336 5.41 16.21 1.41
C PHE A 336 5.61 17.66 1.87
N ASN A 337 5.40 18.60 0.96
CA ASN A 337 5.43 20.03 1.25
C ASN A 337 4.06 20.66 0.93
N SER A 338 3.34 21.09 1.97
CA SER A 338 2.01 21.69 1.83
C SER A 338 2.00 22.97 1.00
N ALA A 339 3.11 23.74 1.02
CA ALA A 339 3.24 24.98 0.25
C ALA A 339 3.27 24.74 -1.27
N LEU A 340 3.62 23.52 -1.71
CA LEU A 340 3.61 23.14 -3.12
C LEU A 340 2.33 22.42 -3.55
N ASN A 341 1.42 22.12 -2.62
CA ASN A 341 0.23 21.29 -2.90
C ASN A 341 -0.97 22.10 -3.45
N ASP A 342 -0.77 23.34 -3.90
CA ASP A 342 -1.78 24.14 -4.57
C ASP A 342 -2.05 23.61 -5.99
N ARG A 343 -3.26 23.86 -6.50
CA ARG A 343 -3.70 23.50 -7.87
C ARG A 343 -4.04 24.75 -8.68
N PRO A 344 -3.81 24.72 -10.01
CA PRO A 344 -4.39 25.74 -10.88
C PRO A 344 -5.92 25.82 -10.73
N SER A 345 -6.46 27.03 -10.73
CA SER A 345 -7.89 27.27 -10.66
C SER A 345 -8.61 26.65 -11.87
N TYR A 346 -9.84 26.13 -11.64
CA TYR A 346 -10.72 25.71 -12.73
C TYR A 346 -11.06 26.91 -13.62
N ASP A 347 -10.58 26.86 -14.87
CA ASP A 347 -10.72 27.95 -15.85
C ASP A 347 -10.90 27.37 -17.27
N PRO A 348 -12.11 26.93 -17.65
CA PRO A 348 -12.35 26.37 -18.96
C PRO A 348 -12.23 27.40 -20.10
N LYS A 349 -12.37 28.70 -19.83
CA LYS A 349 -12.18 29.75 -20.85
C LYS A 349 -10.68 29.92 -21.16
N GLY A 350 -9.85 30.03 -20.14
CA GLY A 350 -8.40 30.05 -20.30
C GLY A 350 -7.86 28.75 -20.91
N ALA A 351 -8.45 27.60 -20.56
CA ALA A 351 -8.10 26.32 -21.17
C ALA A 351 -8.36 26.29 -22.68
N LYS A 352 -9.51 26.79 -23.14
CA LYS A 352 -9.80 26.94 -24.60
C LYS A 352 -8.79 27.84 -25.29
N LYS A 353 -8.45 28.96 -24.67
CA LYS A 353 -7.44 29.86 -25.21
C LYS A 353 -6.07 29.17 -25.37
N LEU A 354 -5.63 28.43 -24.37
CA LEU A 354 -4.37 27.68 -24.43
C LEU A 354 -4.38 26.62 -25.55
N LEU A 355 -5.50 25.92 -25.78
CA LEU A 355 -5.63 24.99 -26.90
C LEU A 355 -5.56 25.71 -28.26
N ALA A 356 -6.23 26.84 -28.40
CA ALA A 356 -6.17 27.65 -29.63
C ALA A 356 -4.75 28.17 -29.90
N ASP A 357 -4.08 28.70 -28.87
CA ASP A 357 -2.68 29.17 -28.94
C ASP A 357 -1.70 28.03 -29.28
N ALA A 358 -2.06 26.78 -28.92
CA ALA A 358 -1.28 25.56 -29.26
C ALA A 358 -1.62 25.00 -30.66
N GLY A 359 -2.57 25.63 -31.40
CA GLY A 359 -2.98 25.20 -32.75
C GLY A 359 -4.13 24.22 -32.79
N TYR A 360 -4.90 24.11 -31.70
CA TYR A 360 -6.09 23.25 -31.58
C TYR A 360 -7.35 24.06 -31.19
N PRO A 361 -7.79 25.08 -31.97
CA PRO A 361 -8.93 25.94 -31.61
C PRO A 361 -10.25 25.17 -31.45
N ASP A 362 -10.41 24.08 -32.21
CA ASP A 362 -11.60 23.21 -32.17
C ASP A 362 -11.41 21.98 -31.29
N GLY A 363 -10.24 21.88 -30.63
CA GLY A 363 -9.86 20.71 -29.84
C GLY A 363 -9.40 19.52 -30.70
N PHE A 364 -9.50 18.31 -30.14
CA PHE A 364 -9.15 17.05 -30.80
C PHE A 364 -9.78 15.83 -30.08
N GLU A 365 -9.69 14.66 -30.74
CA GLU A 365 -10.15 13.40 -30.16
C GLU A 365 -8.98 12.61 -29.58
N VAL A 366 -9.19 11.96 -28.41
CA VAL A 366 -8.22 11.08 -27.77
C VAL A 366 -8.91 9.97 -26.96
N THR A 367 -8.34 8.76 -26.97
CA THR A 367 -8.80 7.68 -26.09
C THR A 367 -8.16 7.80 -24.71
N MET A 368 -8.99 7.61 -23.67
CA MET A 368 -8.59 7.54 -22.28
C MET A 368 -8.73 6.11 -21.76
N ASP A 369 -7.63 5.50 -21.35
CA ASP A 369 -7.61 4.22 -20.66
C ASP A 369 -7.94 4.42 -19.18
N CYS A 370 -8.90 3.63 -18.66
CA CYS A 370 -9.38 3.74 -17.29
C CYS A 370 -9.66 2.34 -16.71
N PRO A 371 -9.20 2.02 -15.49
CA PRO A 371 -9.70 0.85 -14.80
C PRO A 371 -11.13 1.09 -14.31
N ASN A 372 -11.90 0.02 -14.04
CA ASN A 372 -13.26 0.13 -13.50
C ASN A 372 -13.51 -0.70 -12.24
N ASN A 373 -12.46 -1.31 -11.69
CA ASN A 373 -12.52 -2.08 -10.45
C ASN A 373 -11.18 -2.08 -9.68
N ARG A 374 -10.42 -0.97 -9.79
CA ARG A 374 -9.11 -0.81 -9.11
C ARG A 374 -9.15 0.23 -8.02
N TYR A 375 -9.72 1.40 -8.29
CA TYR A 375 -9.78 2.55 -7.39
C TYR A 375 -11.22 2.88 -7.04
N VAL A 376 -11.41 3.67 -5.98
CA VAL A 376 -12.75 4.13 -5.60
C VAL A 376 -13.32 5.02 -6.71
N ASN A 377 -14.41 4.58 -7.33
CA ASN A 377 -15.11 5.30 -8.42
C ASN A 377 -14.26 5.63 -9.65
N ASP A 378 -13.25 4.84 -9.97
CA ASP A 378 -12.33 5.07 -11.08
C ASP A 378 -13.04 5.39 -12.41
N GLU A 379 -13.93 4.54 -12.89
CA GLU A 379 -14.68 4.80 -14.11
C GLU A 379 -15.51 6.11 -14.06
N ARG A 380 -16.13 6.40 -12.92
CA ARG A 380 -16.92 7.64 -12.76
C ARG A 380 -16.03 8.89 -12.75
N ILE A 381 -14.82 8.80 -12.19
CA ILE A 381 -13.81 9.86 -12.25
C ILE A 381 -13.43 10.12 -13.72
N CYS A 382 -13.17 9.06 -14.49
CA CYS A 382 -12.85 9.15 -15.91
C CYS A 382 -14.01 9.76 -16.72
N GLN A 383 -15.24 9.32 -16.50
CA GLN A 383 -16.44 9.87 -17.14
C GLN A 383 -16.62 11.35 -16.83
N ALA A 384 -16.43 11.76 -15.56
CA ALA A 384 -16.52 13.17 -15.17
C ALA A 384 -15.41 14.01 -15.82
N SER A 385 -14.19 13.50 -15.87
CA SER A 385 -13.04 14.16 -16.52
C SER A 385 -13.29 14.32 -18.02
N ALA A 386 -13.75 13.28 -18.70
CA ALA A 386 -14.14 13.33 -20.12
C ALA A 386 -15.22 14.39 -20.40
N ALA A 387 -16.27 14.44 -19.58
CA ALA A 387 -17.34 15.43 -19.70
C ALA A 387 -16.87 16.87 -19.46
N MET A 388 -15.86 17.07 -18.62
CA MET A 388 -15.25 18.39 -18.38
C MET A 388 -14.35 18.80 -19.55
N LEU A 389 -13.55 17.89 -20.10
CA LEU A 389 -12.69 18.11 -21.26
C LEU A 389 -13.51 18.40 -22.52
N ALA A 390 -14.69 17.79 -22.68
CA ALA A 390 -15.60 18.10 -23.78
C ALA A 390 -16.01 19.59 -23.85
N LYS A 391 -16.08 20.28 -22.70
CA LYS A 391 -16.40 21.73 -22.66
C LYS A 391 -15.33 22.60 -23.29
N ILE A 392 -14.12 22.09 -23.46
CA ILE A 392 -13.02 22.81 -24.11
C ILE A 392 -12.70 22.27 -25.51
N GLY A 393 -13.56 21.41 -26.08
CA GLY A 393 -13.40 20.85 -27.42
C GLY A 393 -12.65 19.50 -27.47
N ILE A 394 -12.22 18.96 -26.32
CA ILE A 394 -11.55 17.65 -26.30
C ILE A 394 -12.58 16.54 -26.23
N LYS A 395 -12.65 15.70 -27.27
CA LYS A 395 -13.54 14.54 -27.33
C LYS A 395 -12.79 13.31 -26.82
N VAL A 396 -13.15 12.87 -25.61
CA VAL A 396 -12.54 11.70 -24.99
C VAL A 396 -13.36 10.45 -25.28
N THR A 397 -12.76 9.46 -25.94
CA THR A 397 -13.28 8.09 -26.03
C THR A 397 -12.81 7.30 -24.81
N LEU A 398 -13.73 6.96 -23.90
CA LEU A 398 -13.39 6.26 -22.67
C LEU A 398 -13.31 4.75 -22.91
N LEU A 399 -12.15 4.14 -22.62
CA LEU A 399 -11.94 2.70 -22.59
C LEU A 399 -11.84 2.24 -21.12
N ALA A 400 -12.99 1.96 -20.50
CA ALA A 400 -13.07 1.45 -19.14
C ALA A 400 -12.96 -0.08 -19.12
N GLN A 401 -12.01 -0.63 -18.35
CA GLN A 401 -11.68 -2.05 -18.33
C GLN A 401 -11.41 -2.56 -16.93
N PRO A 402 -11.67 -3.86 -16.63
CA PRO A 402 -11.19 -4.50 -15.42
C PRO A 402 -9.68 -4.36 -15.26
N LYS A 403 -9.20 -4.21 -14.01
CA LYS A 403 -7.79 -3.94 -13.68
C LYS A 403 -6.80 -4.87 -14.39
N SER A 404 -7.14 -6.15 -14.54
CA SER A 404 -6.25 -7.12 -15.22
C SER A 404 -6.02 -6.81 -16.69
N LYS A 405 -7.08 -6.44 -17.42
CA LYS A 405 -6.99 -6.01 -18.82
C LYS A 405 -6.33 -4.63 -18.93
N TYR A 406 -6.72 -3.71 -18.06
CA TYR A 406 -6.14 -2.37 -18.02
C TYR A 406 -4.63 -2.42 -17.83
N PHE A 407 -4.13 -3.06 -16.77
CA PHE A 407 -2.69 -3.16 -16.52
C PHE A 407 -1.97 -4.02 -17.56
N GLY A 408 -2.62 -5.07 -18.09
CA GLY A 408 -2.09 -5.83 -19.21
C GLY A 408 -1.80 -4.97 -20.45
N LYS A 409 -2.64 -3.94 -20.70
CA LYS A 409 -2.49 -3.02 -21.83
C LYS A 409 -1.45 -1.93 -21.57
N VAL A 410 -1.54 -1.22 -20.42
CA VAL A 410 -0.82 0.05 -20.24
C VAL A 410 0.59 -0.07 -19.66
N LEU A 411 0.99 -1.23 -19.14
CA LEU A 411 2.31 -1.44 -18.54
C LEU A 411 3.39 -1.85 -19.56
N ALA A 412 4.63 -1.92 -19.08
CA ALA A 412 5.84 -2.17 -19.88
C ALA A 412 5.77 -3.42 -20.75
N GLN A 413 5.14 -4.51 -20.28
CA GLN A 413 5.00 -5.75 -21.04
C GLN A 413 4.22 -5.60 -22.36
N ASN A 414 3.40 -4.56 -22.48
CA ASN A 414 2.71 -4.19 -23.72
C ASN A 414 3.16 -2.81 -24.25
N ASN A 415 4.41 -2.47 -24.04
CA ASN A 415 5.05 -1.25 -24.53
C ASN A 415 4.29 0.04 -24.18
N TYR A 416 3.67 0.08 -22.98
CA TYR A 416 2.92 1.23 -22.48
C TYR A 416 1.84 1.70 -23.48
N ASP A 417 1.00 0.78 -23.94
CA ASP A 417 -0.02 1.02 -24.96
C ASP A 417 -1.17 1.91 -24.41
N THR A 418 -0.92 3.23 -24.36
CA THR A 418 -1.88 4.22 -23.89
C THR A 418 -1.54 5.62 -24.41
N SER A 419 -2.55 6.49 -24.55
CA SER A 419 -2.39 7.89 -24.94
C SER A 419 -2.72 8.86 -23.81
N PHE A 420 -3.77 8.55 -23.05
CA PHE A 420 -4.24 9.30 -21.90
C PHE A 420 -4.84 8.29 -20.91
N PHE A 421 -4.55 8.42 -19.63
CA PHE A 421 -4.87 7.35 -18.66
C PHE A 421 -5.13 7.89 -17.25
N LEU A 422 -5.84 7.09 -16.44
CA LEU A 422 -5.99 7.28 -15.01
C LEU A 422 -5.16 6.24 -14.25
N LEU A 423 -4.34 6.71 -13.30
CA LEU A 423 -3.57 5.85 -12.41
C LEU A 423 -3.68 6.34 -10.96
N GLY A 424 -3.41 5.47 -10.01
CA GLY A 424 -3.28 5.81 -8.60
C GLY A 424 -2.01 5.21 -8.02
N TRP A 425 -1.33 5.97 -7.18
CA TRP A 425 -0.06 5.57 -6.59
C TRP A 425 -0.02 5.74 -5.09
N THR A 426 0.37 4.69 -4.38
CA THR A 426 0.75 4.73 -2.97
C THR A 426 2.24 4.44 -2.89
N PRO A 427 3.07 5.36 -2.41
CA PRO A 427 4.50 5.10 -2.22
C PRO A 427 4.71 3.96 -1.23
N SER A 428 5.29 2.85 -1.67
CA SER A 428 5.50 1.66 -0.81
C SER A 428 6.43 1.93 0.36
N THR A 429 7.36 2.86 0.21
CA THR A 429 8.31 3.28 1.25
C THR A 429 7.78 4.40 2.14
N PHE A 430 6.60 4.96 1.84
CA PHE A 430 6.09 6.19 2.45
C PHE A 430 7.09 7.37 2.36
N ASP A 431 7.88 7.40 1.30
CA ASP A 431 8.86 8.44 1.00
C ASP A 431 8.67 8.98 -0.42
N SER A 432 8.86 10.28 -0.60
CA SER A 432 8.69 10.99 -1.87
C SER A 432 9.68 10.56 -2.95
N HIS A 433 10.83 9.97 -2.59
CA HIS A 433 11.74 9.38 -3.56
C HIS A 433 11.03 8.33 -4.42
N ASN A 434 10.10 7.55 -3.85
CA ASN A 434 9.42 6.47 -4.57
C ASN A 434 8.61 6.97 -5.80
N PRO A 435 7.67 7.94 -5.71
CA PRO A 435 7.00 8.46 -6.90
C PRO A 435 7.93 9.28 -7.80
N ILE A 436 8.94 9.96 -7.26
CA ILE A 436 9.93 10.70 -8.08
C ILE A 436 10.68 9.72 -8.98
N SER A 437 11.22 8.63 -8.43
CA SER A 437 11.97 7.62 -9.17
C SER A 437 11.09 6.75 -10.08
N SER A 438 9.86 6.41 -9.66
CA SER A 438 9.02 5.44 -10.37
C SER A 438 8.11 6.07 -11.44
N LEU A 439 7.60 7.30 -11.18
CA LEU A 439 6.59 7.95 -12.02
C LEU A 439 7.10 9.19 -12.75
N MET A 440 7.99 9.97 -12.11
CA MET A 440 8.38 11.29 -12.61
C MET A 440 9.72 11.27 -13.33
N ALA A 441 10.62 10.34 -13.01
CA ALA A 441 11.89 10.17 -13.71
C ALA A 441 11.68 9.63 -15.14
N CYS A 442 12.64 9.93 -16.03
CA CYS A 442 12.62 9.45 -17.41
C CYS A 442 12.62 7.92 -17.46
N ARG A 443 11.83 7.36 -18.39
CA ARG A 443 11.75 5.93 -18.62
C ARG A 443 13.05 5.37 -19.19
N GLY A 444 13.49 4.22 -18.70
CA GLY A 444 14.67 3.51 -19.22
C GLY A 444 16.02 4.06 -18.73
N GLY A 445 16.00 4.93 -17.71
CA GLY A 445 17.20 5.38 -17.01
C GLY A 445 17.88 4.26 -16.22
N PRO A 446 19.10 4.52 -15.67
CA PRO A 446 19.77 3.64 -14.74
C PRO A 446 18.80 3.19 -13.61
N ASP A 447 19.05 2.04 -13.01
CA ASP A 447 18.29 1.52 -11.86
C ASP A 447 16.77 1.39 -12.08
N LYS A 448 16.33 1.20 -13.33
CA LYS A 448 14.92 1.07 -13.74
C LYS A 448 14.06 2.30 -13.38
N LEU A 449 14.66 3.49 -13.36
CA LEU A 449 13.92 4.74 -13.22
C LEU A 449 12.75 4.81 -14.22
N GLY A 450 11.65 5.43 -13.80
CA GLY A 450 10.48 5.62 -14.64
C GLY A 450 9.72 4.35 -15.03
N ALA A 451 9.90 3.24 -14.29
CA ALA A 451 9.26 1.96 -14.62
C ALA A 451 7.71 2.04 -14.70
N PHE A 452 7.10 2.94 -13.95
CA PHE A 452 5.67 3.21 -13.95
C PHE A 452 5.30 4.57 -14.56
N ASN A 453 6.24 5.21 -15.23
CA ASN A 453 6.00 6.42 -16.01
C ASN A 453 5.37 6.04 -17.36
N LEU A 454 4.07 5.74 -17.34
CA LEU A 454 3.35 5.19 -18.50
C LEU A 454 3.35 6.14 -19.70
N GLY A 455 3.35 7.44 -19.45
CA GLY A 455 3.32 8.49 -20.47
C GLY A 455 4.70 8.91 -20.99
N GLY A 456 5.78 8.43 -20.37
CA GLY A 456 7.13 8.76 -20.79
C GLY A 456 7.50 10.24 -20.63
N TYR A 457 6.89 10.96 -19.68
CA TYR A 457 7.37 12.26 -19.25
C TYR A 457 8.86 12.18 -18.93
N CYS A 458 9.64 13.16 -19.33
CA CYS A 458 11.08 13.14 -19.10
C CYS A 458 11.65 14.54 -18.91
N ASN A 459 12.23 14.77 -17.75
CA ASN A 459 13.11 15.90 -17.48
C ASN A 459 14.41 15.35 -16.87
N PRO A 460 15.58 15.53 -17.53
CA PRO A 460 16.86 14.98 -17.04
C PRO A 460 17.20 15.41 -15.62
N ARG A 461 16.83 16.65 -15.23
CA ARG A 461 17.07 17.14 -13.87
C ARG A 461 16.36 16.32 -12.80
N ILE A 462 15.16 15.78 -13.09
CA ILE A 462 14.45 14.87 -12.17
C ILE A 462 15.21 13.55 -11.99
N ASN A 463 15.88 13.03 -13.03
CA ASN A 463 16.74 11.84 -12.88
C ASN A 463 17.91 12.09 -11.94
N GLU A 464 18.59 13.25 -12.11
CA GLU A 464 19.69 13.65 -11.24
C GLU A 464 19.21 13.80 -9.79
N LEU A 465 18.05 14.46 -9.60
CA LEU A 465 17.46 14.63 -8.29
C LEU A 465 17.05 13.28 -7.68
N ALA A 466 16.45 12.36 -8.44
CA ALA A 466 16.08 11.04 -7.95
C ALA A 466 17.30 10.27 -7.42
N ALA A 467 18.42 10.28 -8.16
CA ALA A 467 19.66 9.65 -7.72
C ALA A 467 20.25 10.33 -6.47
N SER A 468 20.22 11.67 -6.41
CA SER A 468 20.75 12.43 -5.28
C SER A 468 19.89 12.27 -4.02
N ILE A 469 18.56 12.34 -4.14
CA ILE A 469 17.60 12.15 -3.04
C ILE A 469 17.76 10.76 -2.39
N GLN A 470 18.08 9.74 -3.20
CA GLN A 470 18.28 8.38 -2.71
C GLN A 470 19.43 8.27 -1.72
N SER A 471 20.50 9.05 -1.91
CA SER A 471 21.75 8.93 -1.14
C SER A 471 22.01 10.10 -0.18
N GLU A 472 21.25 11.21 -0.24
CA GLU A 472 21.46 12.37 0.61
C GLU A 472 21.01 12.11 2.05
N THR A 473 21.95 12.23 2.99
CA THR A 473 21.73 11.99 4.42
C THR A 473 21.34 13.25 5.20
N ASN A 474 21.66 14.44 4.67
CA ASN A 474 21.23 15.70 5.28
C ASN A 474 19.75 15.95 4.96
N GLN A 475 18.91 15.97 5.97
CA GLN A 475 17.46 16.06 5.82
C GLN A 475 17.00 17.34 5.11
N GLU A 476 17.60 18.50 5.42
CA GLU A 476 17.24 19.77 4.80
C GLU A 476 17.60 19.80 3.32
N LYS A 477 18.83 19.39 2.97
CA LYS A 477 19.25 19.26 1.56
C LYS A 477 18.36 18.29 0.80
N ARG A 478 18.03 17.15 1.43
CA ARG A 478 17.16 16.14 0.83
C ARG A 478 15.76 16.70 0.56
N GLN A 479 15.17 17.42 1.53
CA GLN A 479 13.87 18.08 1.36
C GLN A 479 13.89 19.10 0.21
N ASN A 480 14.94 19.93 0.14
CA ASN A 480 15.09 20.92 -0.94
C ASN A 480 15.16 20.26 -2.33
N MET A 481 15.83 19.10 -2.46
CA MET A 481 15.88 18.33 -3.71
C MET A 481 14.50 17.73 -4.06
N ILE A 482 13.76 17.23 -3.07
CA ILE A 482 12.39 16.73 -3.23
C ILE A 482 11.47 17.86 -3.71
N ASP A 483 11.54 19.01 -3.09
CA ASP A 483 10.74 20.19 -3.43
C ASP A 483 11.05 20.67 -4.86
N GLU A 484 12.33 20.69 -5.25
CA GLU A 484 12.76 21.02 -6.61
C GLU A 484 12.16 20.03 -7.63
N ALA A 485 12.22 18.72 -7.36
CA ALA A 485 11.67 17.72 -8.26
C ALA A 485 10.15 17.88 -8.44
N PHE A 486 9.41 18.09 -7.35
CA PHE A 486 7.97 18.34 -7.43
C PHE A 486 7.63 19.64 -8.14
N LYS A 487 8.41 20.70 -7.91
CA LYS A 487 8.21 21.98 -8.58
C LYS A 487 8.39 21.87 -10.09
N ILE A 488 9.47 21.26 -10.56
CA ILE A 488 9.72 21.01 -12.00
C ILE A 488 8.56 20.23 -12.60
N HIS A 489 8.19 19.10 -12.00
CA HIS A 489 7.12 18.23 -12.50
C HIS A 489 5.76 18.97 -12.57
N LYS A 490 5.46 19.79 -11.57
CA LYS A 490 4.23 20.60 -11.50
C LYS A 490 4.21 21.70 -12.56
N ASP A 491 5.31 22.45 -12.71
CA ASP A 491 5.42 23.54 -13.68
C ASP A 491 5.31 23.03 -15.12
N GLU A 492 5.83 21.84 -15.39
CA GLU A 492 5.75 21.16 -16.69
C GLU A 492 4.47 20.35 -16.91
N VAL A 493 3.60 20.27 -15.89
CA VAL A 493 2.37 19.43 -15.91
C VAL A 493 2.70 18.02 -16.40
N GLY A 494 3.67 17.37 -15.78
CA GLY A 494 4.06 16.01 -16.15
C GLY A 494 2.92 15.00 -15.99
N HIS A 495 2.10 15.19 -14.95
CA HIS A 495 0.83 14.50 -14.69
C HIS A 495 -0.20 15.52 -14.15
N ILE A 496 -1.46 15.12 -14.06
CA ILE A 496 -2.52 15.87 -13.38
C ILE A 496 -2.91 15.15 -12.09
N PRO A 497 -2.33 15.49 -10.91
CA PRO A 497 -2.84 14.99 -9.64
C PRO A 497 -4.31 15.39 -9.49
N LEU A 498 -5.17 14.48 -9.06
CA LEU A 498 -6.59 14.75 -8.83
C LEU A 498 -6.87 14.87 -7.33
N HIS A 499 -6.72 13.79 -6.60
CA HIS A 499 -7.04 13.77 -5.17
C HIS A 499 -6.37 12.59 -4.46
N GLN A 500 -6.25 12.69 -3.13
CA GLN A 500 -6.04 11.53 -2.28
C GLN A 500 -7.33 10.74 -2.22
N GLN A 501 -7.23 9.43 -2.50
CA GLN A 501 -8.34 8.50 -2.42
C GLN A 501 -8.79 8.36 -0.95
N PRO A 502 -10.09 8.30 -0.64
CA PRO A 502 -10.53 7.94 0.68
C PRO A 502 -10.34 6.46 0.94
N LEU A 503 -9.95 6.10 2.15
CA LEU A 503 -10.24 4.77 2.68
C LEU A 503 -11.75 4.66 2.87
N SER A 504 -12.33 3.58 2.42
CA SER A 504 -13.76 3.36 2.49
C SER A 504 -14.04 2.01 3.14
N TRP A 505 -14.14 2.03 4.47
CA TRP A 505 -14.48 0.86 5.29
C TRP A 505 -15.91 0.99 5.81
N GLY A 506 -16.56 -0.13 6.05
CA GLY A 506 -17.77 -0.20 6.84
C GLY A 506 -17.50 -1.02 8.08
N ILE A 507 -17.94 -0.57 9.25
CA ILE A 507 -17.71 -1.25 10.51
C ILE A 507 -19.00 -1.38 11.33
N SER A 508 -19.07 -2.44 12.14
CA SER A 508 -20.07 -2.56 13.21
C SER A 508 -19.80 -1.52 14.30
N GLU A 509 -20.84 -0.93 14.87
CA GLU A 509 -20.71 -0.03 16.04
C GLU A 509 -20.17 -0.75 17.29
N LYS A 510 -20.18 -2.08 17.30
CA LYS A 510 -19.59 -2.92 18.35
C LYS A 510 -18.05 -3.07 18.21
N VAL A 511 -17.44 -2.46 17.20
CA VAL A 511 -16.01 -2.62 16.94
C VAL A 511 -15.32 -1.27 16.99
N ASP A 512 -14.24 -1.23 17.77
CA ASP A 512 -13.26 -0.15 17.75
C ASP A 512 -11.98 -0.66 17.10
N LEU A 513 -11.46 0.09 16.13
CA LEU A 513 -10.23 -0.22 15.41
C LEU A 513 -9.58 1.06 14.88
N ILE A 514 -8.32 0.96 14.46
CA ILE A 514 -7.58 2.07 13.87
C ILE A 514 -7.57 1.92 12.35
N GLN A 515 -8.09 2.92 11.65
CA GLN A 515 -7.98 3.02 10.20
C GLN A 515 -6.68 3.74 9.83
N ARG A 516 -5.73 3.01 9.27
CA ARG A 516 -4.40 3.51 8.92
C ARG A 516 -4.36 3.99 7.47
N PRO A 517 -3.62 5.09 7.15
CA PRO A 517 -3.49 5.61 5.78
C PRO A 517 -2.87 4.64 4.76
N ASP A 518 -2.16 3.62 5.23
CA ASP A 518 -1.60 2.53 4.41
C ASP A 518 -2.63 1.46 4.01
N ASN A 519 -3.87 1.61 4.48
CA ASN A 519 -4.97 0.66 4.27
C ASN A 519 -4.71 -0.74 4.88
N VAL A 520 -3.85 -0.82 5.88
CA VAL A 520 -3.54 -2.06 6.61
C VAL A 520 -4.42 -2.19 7.84
N LEU A 521 -5.07 -3.35 7.97
CA LEU A 521 -5.79 -3.74 9.18
C LEU A 521 -4.81 -4.39 10.17
N ASP A 522 -4.51 -3.70 11.24
CA ASP A 522 -3.65 -4.19 12.32
C ASP A 522 -4.53 -4.74 13.46
N LEU A 523 -4.59 -6.05 13.58
CA LEU A 523 -5.43 -6.74 14.55
C LEU A 523 -5.05 -6.48 16.01
N ARG A 524 -3.84 -5.96 16.27
CA ARG A 524 -3.39 -5.58 17.63
C ARG A 524 -4.26 -4.49 18.26
N TYR A 525 -4.99 -3.73 17.46
CA TYR A 525 -5.78 -2.57 17.89
C TYR A 525 -7.29 -2.80 17.75
N VAL A 526 -7.74 -4.02 17.51
CA VAL A 526 -9.16 -4.33 17.32
C VAL A 526 -9.81 -4.72 18.64
N ASN A 527 -10.88 -4.01 18.99
CA ASN A 527 -11.75 -4.34 20.11
C ASN A 527 -13.14 -4.72 19.61
N VAL A 528 -13.71 -5.79 20.16
CA VAL A 528 -15.11 -6.18 19.97
C VAL A 528 -15.81 -6.00 21.31
N ASN A 529 -16.81 -5.10 21.36
CA ASN A 529 -17.58 -4.72 22.56
C ASN A 529 -18.85 -5.55 22.70
#